data_c268e62548605b91dd06df352a6ae2ab
#
_entry.id   c268e62548605b91dd06df352a6ae2ab
#
_cell.length_a   1.000
_cell.length_b   1.000
_cell.length_c   1.000
_cell.angle_alpha   90.00
_cell.angle_beta   90.00
_cell.angle_gamma   90.00
#
_symmetry.space_group_name_H-M   'P 1'
#
loop_
_entity.id
_entity.type
_entity.pdbx_description
1 polymer ?
#
loop_
_entity_poly.entity_id
_entity_poly.type
_entity_poly.pdbx_seq_one_letter_code
_entity_poly.pdbx_strand_id
1 'polypeptide(L)' 'MKIVNLKVEELIPYINNPRNNENSVDKVATSIKEFGFKVPIVIDKDKVVVTGHTRLLASKKLGLEEVPCVIAEDLT' A
#
# COMPACT_ATOMS: atom_id res chain seq x y z
N MET A 1 -14.82 -2.55 -8.60
CA MET A 1 -14.05 -2.61 -7.34
C MET A 1 -14.26 -1.37 -6.53
N LYS A 2 -14.46 -1.55 -5.25
CA LYS A 2 -14.62 -0.41 -4.35
C LYS A 2 -13.30 -0.04 -3.71
N ILE A 3 -13.05 1.25 -3.62
CA ILE A 3 -11.91 1.74 -2.87
C ILE A 3 -12.36 2.00 -1.45
N VAL A 4 -11.65 1.40 -0.50
CA VAL A 4 -11.93 1.59 0.92
C VAL A 4 -10.67 2.11 1.60
N ASN A 5 -10.85 2.98 2.59
CA ASN A 5 -9.73 3.46 3.38
C ASN A 5 -9.53 2.54 4.56
N LEU A 6 -8.34 1.99 4.67
CA LEU A 6 -7.99 1.11 5.77
C LEU A 6 -6.76 1.65 6.48
N LYS A 7 -6.65 1.34 7.75
CA LYS A 7 -5.49 1.76 8.53
C LYS A 7 -4.26 1.02 8.05
N VAL A 8 -3.16 1.76 7.92
CA VAL A 8 -1.89 1.20 7.48
C VAL A 8 -1.49 0.02 8.38
N GLU A 9 -1.72 0.14 9.67
CA GLU A 9 -1.35 -0.91 10.62
C GLU A 9 -2.16 -2.18 10.47
N GLU A 10 -3.33 -2.11 9.82
CA GLU A 10 -4.16 -3.28 9.57
C GLU A 10 -3.70 -4.08 8.35
N LEU A 11 -2.92 -3.47 7.48
CA LEU A 11 -2.47 -4.12 6.26
C LEU A 11 -1.32 -5.06 6.56
N ILE A 12 -1.40 -6.26 6.02
CA ILE A 12 -0.40 -7.30 6.26
C ILE A 12 0.53 -7.35 5.05
N PRO A 13 1.81 -7.00 5.21
CA PRO A 13 2.75 -7.09 4.10
C PRO A 13 2.95 -8.55 3.69
N TYR A 14 3.13 -8.76 2.39
CA TYR A 14 3.44 -10.09 1.89
C TYR A 14 4.86 -10.46 2.30
N ILE A 15 4.99 -11.55 3.04
CA ILE A 15 6.25 -11.90 3.71
C ILE A 15 7.38 -12.21 2.74
N ASN A 16 7.04 -12.71 1.56
CA ASN A 16 8.05 -13.16 0.60
C ASN A 16 8.60 -12.06 -0.29
N ASN A 17 8.61 -10.84 0.18
CA ASN A 17 9.20 -9.76 -0.60
C ASN A 17 10.57 -9.43 -0.04
N PRO A 18 11.64 -10.00 -0.60
CA PRO A 18 12.98 -9.82 -0.04
C PRO A 18 13.63 -8.50 -0.41
N ARG A 19 13.01 -7.70 -1.25
CA ARG A 19 13.65 -6.50 -1.77
C ARG A 19 13.38 -5.30 -0.91
N ASN A 20 14.48 -4.71 -0.46
CA ASN A 20 14.47 -3.49 0.29
C ASN A 20 14.82 -2.35 -0.68
N ASN A 21 13.83 -1.82 -1.36
CA ASN A 21 14.03 -0.75 -2.34
C ASN A 21 13.78 0.61 -1.71
N GLU A 22 14.72 1.04 -0.86
CA GLU A 22 14.56 2.32 -0.18
C GLU A 22 14.44 3.49 -1.13
N ASN A 23 15.19 3.47 -2.24
CA ASN A 23 15.09 4.54 -3.24
C ASN A 23 13.70 4.61 -3.86
N SER A 24 13.12 3.46 -4.15
CA SER A 24 11.76 3.42 -4.70
C SER A 24 10.74 3.91 -3.69
N VAL A 25 10.92 3.52 -2.42
CA VAL A 25 10.04 3.97 -1.35
C VAL A 25 10.09 5.49 -1.22
N ASP A 26 11.28 6.07 -1.26
CA ASP A 26 11.44 7.53 -1.16
C ASP A 26 10.76 8.25 -2.31
N LYS A 27 10.90 7.74 -3.53
CA LYS A 27 10.25 8.34 -4.70
C LYS A 27 8.75 8.28 -4.58
N VAL A 28 8.21 7.15 -4.17
CA VAL A 28 6.77 6.98 -4.00
C VAL A 28 6.28 7.86 -2.86
N ALA A 29 7.02 7.93 -1.76
CA ALA A 29 6.65 8.79 -0.65
C ALA A 29 6.58 10.26 -1.07
N THR A 30 7.56 10.73 -1.84
CA THR A 30 7.56 12.09 -2.34
C THR A 30 6.35 12.33 -3.23
N SER A 31 6.04 11.38 -4.11
CA SER A 31 4.89 11.49 -5.00
C SER A 31 3.58 11.57 -4.22
N ILE A 32 3.44 10.73 -3.20
CA ILE A 32 2.24 10.75 -2.35
C ILE A 32 2.12 12.09 -1.63
N LYS A 33 3.23 12.61 -1.14
CA LYS A 33 3.23 13.88 -0.42
C LYS A 33 2.84 15.05 -1.33
N GLU A 34 3.31 15.05 -2.57
CA GLU A 34 3.06 16.15 -3.50
C GLU A 34 1.72 16.05 -4.21
N PHE A 35 1.35 14.86 -4.63
CA PHE A 35 0.20 14.66 -5.51
C PHE A 35 -0.94 13.87 -4.87
N GLY A 36 -0.73 13.38 -3.66
CA GLY A 36 -1.70 12.55 -3.00
C GLY A 36 -1.58 11.09 -3.43
N PHE A 37 -2.41 10.26 -2.83
CA PHE A 37 -2.40 8.81 -3.07
C PHE A 37 -3.23 8.50 -4.32
N LYS A 38 -2.57 8.41 -5.46
CA LYS A 38 -3.24 8.27 -6.76
C LYS A 38 -3.65 6.84 -7.09
N VAL A 39 -2.87 5.86 -6.66
CA VAL A 39 -3.10 4.47 -6.99
C VAL A 39 -3.33 3.70 -5.70
N PRO A 40 -4.49 3.06 -5.53
CA PRO A 40 -4.78 2.34 -4.29
C PRO A 40 -3.92 1.10 -4.17
N ILE A 41 -3.75 0.66 -2.92
CA ILE A 41 -3.09 -0.60 -2.62
C ILE A 41 -4.09 -1.72 -2.83
N VAL A 42 -3.69 -2.77 -3.53
CA VAL A 42 -4.56 -3.92 -3.75
C VAL A 42 -4.28 -4.95 -2.66
N ILE A 43 -5.33 -5.35 -1.97
CA ILE A 43 -5.23 -6.34 -0.89
C ILE A 43 -6.22 -7.46 -1.15
N ASP A 44 -6.01 -8.59 -0.47
CA ASP A 44 -7.01 -9.66 -0.51
C ASP A 44 -8.01 -9.49 0.64
N LYS A 45 -8.92 -10.44 0.75
CA LYS A 45 -9.96 -10.38 1.79
C LYS A 45 -9.40 -10.44 3.20
N ASP A 46 -8.19 -10.93 3.36
CA ASP A 46 -7.53 -11.04 4.65
C ASP A 46 -6.61 -9.86 4.94
N LYS A 47 -6.71 -8.82 4.11
CA LYS A 47 -5.92 -7.59 4.23
C LYS A 47 -4.43 -7.81 3.94
N VAL A 48 -4.08 -8.88 3.26
CA VAL A 48 -2.72 -9.10 2.81
C VAL A 48 -2.48 -8.32 1.53
N VAL A 49 -1.40 -7.56 1.49
CA VAL A 49 -1.09 -6.71 0.34
C VAL A 49 -0.69 -7.59 -0.84
N VAL A 50 -1.45 -7.48 -1.91
CA VAL A 50 -1.17 -8.19 -3.16
C VAL A 50 -0.30 -7.33 -4.07
N THR A 51 -0.65 -6.07 -4.20
CA THR A 51 0.07 -5.12 -5.05
C THR A 51 0.15 -3.77 -4.33
N GLY A 52 1.24 -3.07 -4.52
CA GLY A 52 1.41 -1.76 -3.89
C GLY A 52 2.24 -1.83 -2.61
N HIS A 53 3.10 -2.82 -2.50
CA HIS A 53 3.94 -3.00 -1.32
C HIS A 53 4.83 -1.77 -1.06
N THR A 54 5.39 -1.20 -2.13
CA THR A 54 6.20 0.01 -2.01
C THR A 54 5.37 1.19 -1.50
N ARG A 55 4.11 1.27 -1.94
CA ARG A 55 3.20 2.31 -1.46
C ARG A 55 2.89 2.14 0.02
N LEU A 56 2.75 0.91 0.47
CA LEU A 56 2.56 0.64 1.90
C LEU A 56 3.76 1.11 2.71
N LEU A 57 4.97 0.77 2.27
CA LEU A 57 6.18 1.21 2.96
C LEU A 57 6.31 2.73 2.94
N ALA A 58 6.00 3.36 1.81
CA ALA A 58 6.02 4.82 1.70
C ALA A 58 5.03 5.46 2.66
N SER A 59 3.84 4.87 2.79
CA SER A 59 2.82 5.37 3.70
C SER A 59 3.27 5.29 5.14
N LYS A 60 3.93 4.21 5.52
CA LYS A 60 4.48 4.06 6.86
C LYS A 60 5.56 5.12 7.11
N LYS A 61 6.40 5.37 6.12
CA LYS A 61 7.46 6.36 6.23
C LYS A 61 6.89 7.76 6.41
N LEU A 62 5.80 8.06 5.74
CA LEU A 62 5.13 9.36 5.85
C LEU A 62 4.29 9.49 7.11
N GLY A 63 4.07 8.41 7.84
CA GLY A 63 3.25 8.42 9.04
C GLY A 63 1.76 8.53 8.76
N LEU A 64 1.31 8.05 7.61
CA LEU A 64 -0.09 8.06 7.27
C LEU A 64 -0.86 7.05 8.12
N GLU A 65 -2.04 7.44 8.59
CA GLU A 65 -2.86 6.55 9.38
C GLU A 65 -3.69 5.62 8.51
N GLU A 66 -4.23 6.14 7.42
CA GLU A 66 -5.08 5.39 6.51
C GLU A 66 -4.62 5.56 5.08
N VAL A 67 -4.88 4.55 4.28
CA VAL A 67 -4.55 4.56 2.86
C VAL A 67 -5.70 3.98 2.06
N PRO A 68 -5.88 4.41 0.80
CA PRO A 68 -6.91 3.83 -0.05
C PRO A 68 -6.51 2.42 -0.49
N CYS A 69 -7.43 1.50 -0.38
CA CYS A 69 -7.19 0.10 -0.73
C CYS A 69 -8.32 -0.42 -1.60
N VAL A 70 -8.00 -1.38 -2.44
CA VAL A 70 -8.98 -2.12 -3.23
C VAL A 70 -8.89 -3.58 -2.82
N ILE A 71 -10.04 -4.17 -2.51
CA ILE A 71 -10.09 -5.58 -2.14
C ILE A 71 -10.29 -6.40 -3.40
N ALA A 72 -9.31 -7.24 -3.71
CA ALA A 72 -9.36 -8.10 -4.89
C ALA A 72 -9.99 -9.43 -4.48
N GLU A 73 -11.30 -9.50 -4.59
CA GLU A 73 -12.05 -10.70 -4.23
C GLU A 73 -12.06 -11.75 -5.32
N ASP A 74 -11.80 -11.31 -6.56
CA ASP A 74 -11.89 -12.17 -7.73
C ASP A 74 -10.54 -12.65 -8.23
N LEU A 75 -9.61 -12.83 -7.34
CA LEU A 75 -8.31 -13.36 -7.71
C LEU A 75 -8.44 -14.86 -7.96
N THR A 76 -8.48 -15.20 -9.20
CA THR A 76 -8.44 -16.61 -9.60
C THR A 76 -7.09 -16.97 -10.16
#